data_9177186951c68168077bad773f9b901c
#
_entry.id   9177186951c68168077bad773f9b901c
#
_cell.length_a   1.000
_cell.length_b   1.000
_cell.length_c   1.000
_cell.angle_alpha   90.00
_cell.angle_beta   90.00
_cell.angle_gamma   90.00
#
_symmetry.space_group_name_H-M   'P 1'
#
loop_
_entity.id
_entity.type
_entity.pdbx_description
1 polymer ?
#
loop_
_entity_poly.entity_id
_entity_poly.type
_entity_poly.pdbx_seq_one_letter_code
_entity_poly.pdbx_strand_id
1 'polypeptide(L)'
;MKQHYSHNLQSTPKSRPLGVTIIAILNIIGGVIMLIFGIGLVILGAVLPTLPPSVFNQSQIQGNLTAGQVPPIPAGAPPMALQSLLGGLGIAFGAVLLALAVVSFIVAYGLLKGRGWAWTVTLILSIISIVLNAITILTAANFGGIISIIISAVIIYYLYRPHVKAYFGKGVSPSSPAT
;
A
#
# COMPACT_ATOMS: atom_id res chain seq x y z
N MET A 1 -2.60 -31.41 55.15
CA MET A 1 -3.46 -30.61 54.25
C MET A 1 -2.57 -29.78 53.34
N LYS A 2 -2.37 -30.22 52.09
CA LYS A 2 -1.61 -29.44 51.08
C LYS A 2 -2.63 -28.60 50.30
N GLN A 3 -2.56 -27.27 50.50
CA GLN A 3 -3.35 -26.31 49.72
C GLN A 3 -2.74 -26.22 48.33
N HIS A 4 -3.45 -26.78 47.36
CA HIS A 4 -3.16 -26.49 45.95
C HIS A 4 -3.54 -25.04 45.65
N TYR A 5 -2.56 -24.16 45.64
CA TYR A 5 -2.69 -22.84 45.01
C TYR A 5 -2.69 -23.08 43.50
N SER A 6 -3.87 -23.24 42.92
CA SER A 6 -4.05 -23.09 41.50
C SER A 6 -3.85 -21.63 41.14
N HIS A 7 -2.64 -21.29 40.68
CA HIS A 7 -2.35 -20.05 40.01
C HIS A 7 -3.23 -20.00 38.75
N ASN A 8 -4.40 -19.38 38.89
CA ASN A 8 -5.16 -18.88 37.74
C ASN A 8 -4.31 -17.85 37.07
N LEU A 9 -3.49 -18.28 36.09
CA LEU A 9 -2.90 -17.38 35.10
C LEU A 9 -4.08 -16.82 34.26
N GLN A 10 -4.74 -15.82 34.82
CA GLN A 10 -5.63 -15.00 34.03
C GLN A 10 -4.77 -14.40 32.91
N SER A 11 -4.91 -14.96 31.71
CA SER A 11 -4.43 -14.37 30.50
C SER A 11 -5.12 -13.01 30.36
N THR A 12 -4.47 -11.95 30.84
CA THR A 12 -4.93 -10.60 30.62
C THR A 12 -5.20 -10.44 29.11
N PRO A 13 -6.41 -10.03 28.73
CA PRO A 13 -6.73 -9.87 27.32
C PRO A 13 -5.70 -8.92 26.73
N LYS A 14 -4.98 -9.40 25.71
CA LYS A 14 -3.91 -8.66 25.04
C LYS A 14 -4.52 -7.40 24.41
N SER A 15 -4.51 -6.29 25.14
CA SER A 15 -5.11 -5.01 24.73
C SER A 15 -4.44 -4.56 23.43
N ARG A 16 -5.24 -4.24 22.43
CA ARG A 16 -4.73 -3.76 21.12
C ARG A 16 -4.12 -2.37 21.31
N PRO A 17 -2.87 -2.14 20.91
CA PRO A 17 -2.31 -0.79 20.90
C PRO A 17 -3.11 0.09 19.93
N LEU A 18 -3.54 1.28 20.41
CA LEU A 18 -4.33 2.22 19.58
C LEU A 18 -3.70 2.52 18.22
N GLY A 19 -2.38 2.68 18.16
CA GLY A 19 -1.70 2.97 16.89
C GLY A 19 -1.75 1.82 15.89
N VAL A 20 -1.80 0.55 16.32
CA VAL A 20 -2.02 -0.59 15.40
C VAL A 20 -3.39 -0.47 14.75
N THR A 21 -4.40 -0.07 15.50
CA THR A 21 -5.75 0.18 14.97
C THR A 21 -5.75 1.34 13.97
N ILE A 22 -5.04 2.43 14.27
CA ILE A 22 -4.91 3.58 13.35
C ILE A 22 -4.21 3.15 12.04
N ILE A 23 -3.11 2.40 12.13
CA ILE A 23 -2.40 1.89 10.94
C ILE A 23 -3.31 0.97 10.12
N ALA A 24 -4.07 0.10 10.76
CA ALA A 24 -5.02 -0.78 10.08
C ALA A 24 -6.13 0.01 9.36
N ILE A 25 -6.68 1.05 10.00
CA ILE A 25 -7.68 1.93 9.39
C ILE A 25 -7.09 2.66 8.18
N LEU A 26 -5.87 3.21 8.30
CA LEU A 26 -5.19 3.86 7.18
C LEU A 26 -4.97 2.89 6.01
N ASN A 27 -4.61 1.63 6.29
CA ASN A 27 -4.50 0.59 5.25
C ASN A 27 -5.84 0.30 4.57
N ILE A 28 -6.95 0.27 5.33
CA ILE A 28 -8.29 0.07 4.77
C ILE A 28 -8.66 1.24 3.86
N ILE A 29 -8.48 2.48 4.33
CA ILE A 29 -8.74 3.69 3.53
C ILE A 29 -7.91 3.68 2.26
N GLY A 30 -6.60 3.41 2.35
CA GLY A 30 -5.70 3.28 1.20
C GLY A 30 -6.16 2.20 0.22
N GLY A 31 -6.57 1.03 0.74
CA GLY A 31 -7.11 -0.07 -0.04
C GLY A 31 -8.40 0.31 -0.79
N VAL A 32 -9.32 1.03 -0.14
CA VAL A 32 -10.55 1.54 -0.78
C VAL A 32 -10.23 2.52 -1.90
N ILE A 33 -9.31 3.45 -1.66
CA ILE A 33 -8.87 4.41 -2.68
C ILE A 33 -8.26 3.66 -3.87
N MET A 34 -7.33 2.73 -3.64
CA MET A 34 -6.72 1.91 -4.71
C MET A 34 -7.76 1.10 -5.47
N LEU A 35 -8.79 0.59 -4.80
CA LEU A 35 -9.88 -0.17 -5.41
C LEU A 35 -10.70 0.72 -6.35
N ILE A 36 -11.08 1.92 -5.91
CA ILE A 36 -11.86 2.87 -6.73
C ILE A 36 -11.04 3.29 -7.96
N PHE A 37 -9.78 3.70 -7.77
CA PHE A 37 -8.90 4.08 -8.88
C PHE A 37 -8.59 2.91 -9.80
N GLY A 38 -8.36 1.71 -9.26
CA GLY A 38 -8.10 0.50 -10.04
C GLY A 38 -9.28 0.14 -10.95
N ILE A 39 -10.51 0.14 -10.41
CA ILE A 39 -11.72 -0.09 -11.19
C ILE A 39 -11.87 1.00 -12.26
N GLY A 40 -11.70 2.28 -11.88
CA GLY A 40 -11.78 3.41 -12.82
C GLY A 40 -10.80 3.27 -13.99
N LEU A 41 -9.54 2.89 -13.72
CA LEU A 41 -8.53 2.69 -14.76
C LEU A 41 -8.85 1.49 -15.66
N VAL A 42 -9.36 0.40 -15.11
CA VAL A 42 -9.77 -0.77 -15.92
C VAL A 42 -10.93 -0.40 -16.84
N ILE A 43 -11.95 0.28 -16.32
CA ILE A 43 -13.11 0.72 -17.12
C ILE A 43 -12.65 1.71 -18.20
N LEU A 44 -11.87 2.73 -17.83
CA LEU A 44 -11.33 3.70 -18.77
C LEU A 44 -10.50 3.01 -19.85
N GLY A 45 -9.60 2.12 -19.46
CA GLY A 45 -8.75 1.37 -20.39
C GLY A 45 -9.54 0.49 -21.35
N ALA A 46 -10.66 -0.09 -20.91
CA ALA A 46 -11.54 -0.88 -21.75
C ALA A 46 -12.38 -0.03 -22.71
N VAL A 47 -12.79 1.18 -22.27
CA VAL A 47 -13.63 2.08 -23.10
C VAL A 47 -12.79 2.88 -24.10
N LEU A 48 -11.56 3.26 -23.76
CA LEU A 48 -10.69 4.08 -24.62
C LEU A 48 -10.57 3.57 -26.07
N PRO A 49 -10.33 2.26 -26.32
CA PRO A 49 -10.23 1.76 -27.68
C PRO A 49 -11.54 1.78 -28.48
N THR A 50 -12.69 1.94 -27.80
CA THR A 50 -14.02 1.98 -28.45
C THR A 50 -14.44 3.38 -28.90
N LEU A 51 -13.71 4.42 -28.45
CA LEU A 51 -14.02 5.81 -28.79
C LEU A 51 -13.53 6.13 -30.22
N PRO A 52 -14.26 6.98 -30.97
CA PRO A 52 -13.80 7.40 -32.29
C PRO A 52 -12.51 8.20 -32.19
N PRO A 53 -11.57 8.03 -33.16
CA PRO A 53 -10.27 8.71 -33.11
C PRO A 53 -10.34 10.24 -33.08
N SER A 54 -11.44 10.82 -33.53
CA SER A 54 -11.69 12.28 -33.53
C SER A 54 -11.79 12.90 -32.13
N VAL A 55 -12.05 12.08 -31.10
CA VAL A 55 -12.09 12.54 -29.69
C VAL A 55 -10.66 12.84 -29.16
N PHE A 56 -9.64 12.28 -29.79
CA PHE A 56 -8.25 12.43 -29.37
C PHE A 56 -7.52 13.42 -30.30
N ASN A 57 -7.49 14.68 -29.90
CA ASN A 57 -6.58 15.64 -30.52
C ASN A 57 -5.14 15.30 -30.05
N GLN A 58 -4.38 14.65 -30.93
CA GLN A 58 -3.03 14.15 -30.67
C GLN A 58 -2.09 15.24 -30.10
N SER A 59 -2.30 16.51 -30.50
CA SER A 59 -1.54 17.65 -30.01
C SER A 59 -1.78 17.98 -28.52
N GLN A 60 -2.98 17.72 -27.99
CA GLN A 60 -3.30 18.02 -26.59
C GLN A 60 -2.84 16.90 -25.65
N ILE A 61 -2.85 15.66 -26.10
CA ILE A 61 -2.40 14.52 -25.31
C ILE A 61 -0.89 14.57 -25.11
N GLN A 62 -0.14 14.89 -26.15
CA GLN A 62 1.33 15.01 -26.06
C GLN A 62 1.79 16.17 -25.17
N GLY A 63 1.02 17.26 -25.07
CA GLY A 63 1.35 18.40 -24.21
C GLY A 63 1.10 18.16 -22.72
N ASN A 64 0.20 17.21 -22.37
CA ASN A 64 -0.18 16.94 -20.98
C ASN A 64 0.54 15.73 -20.35
N LEU A 65 1.20 14.89 -21.16
CA LEU A 65 1.98 13.78 -20.65
C LEU A 65 3.38 14.26 -20.28
N THR A 66 3.70 14.23 -19.01
CA THR A 66 5.04 14.54 -18.51
C THR A 66 6.06 13.58 -19.15
N ALA A 67 7.10 14.13 -19.77
CA ALA A 67 8.17 13.36 -20.38
C ALA A 67 8.70 12.30 -19.39
N GLY A 68 8.61 11.02 -19.74
CA GLY A 68 9.08 9.90 -18.93
C GLY A 68 7.99 9.03 -18.30
N GLN A 69 6.70 9.42 -18.36
CA GLN A 69 5.61 8.61 -17.80
C GLN A 69 4.97 7.62 -18.79
N VAL A 70 5.22 7.81 -20.09
CA VAL A 70 4.71 6.94 -21.15
C VAL A 70 5.86 6.56 -22.08
N PRO A 71 5.92 5.32 -22.57
CA PRO A 71 6.90 4.94 -23.59
C PRO A 71 6.81 5.88 -24.80
N PRO A 72 7.92 6.23 -25.44
CA PRO A 72 7.92 7.11 -26.60
C PRO A 72 7.03 6.52 -27.69
N ILE A 73 6.02 7.29 -28.07
CA ILE A 73 5.11 6.91 -29.17
C ILE A 73 5.85 7.19 -30.46
N PRO A 74 5.98 6.21 -31.37
CA PRO A 74 6.61 6.44 -32.67
C PRO A 74 5.94 7.58 -33.41
N ALA A 75 6.73 8.53 -33.87
CA ALA A 75 6.23 9.63 -34.71
C ALA A 75 5.53 9.06 -35.94
N GLY A 76 4.23 9.35 -36.10
CA GLY A 76 3.41 8.79 -37.18
C GLY A 76 2.62 7.54 -36.86
N ALA A 77 2.61 7.09 -35.59
CA ALA A 77 1.72 6.00 -35.17
C ALA A 77 0.24 6.35 -35.44
N PRO A 78 -0.54 5.45 -36.03
CA PRO A 78 -1.96 5.70 -36.25
C PRO A 78 -2.69 5.94 -34.92
N PRO A 79 -3.70 6.83 -34.88
CA PRO A 79 -4.46 7.14 -33.67
C PRO A 79 -4.99 5.91 -32.92
N MET A 80 -5.36 4.88 -33.65
CA MET A 80 -5.81 3.59 -33.07
C MET A 80 -4.71 2.86 -32.30
N ALA A 81 -3.43 2.98 -32.71
CA ALA A 81 -2.33 2.34 -31.99
C ALA A 81 -2.08 3.02 -30.64
N LEU A 82 -2.21 4.36 -30.58
CA LEU A 82 -2.12 5.12 -29.34
C LEU A 82 -3.27 4.76 -28.39
N GLN A 83 -4.49 4.69 -28.89
CA GLN A 83 -5.67 4.32 -28.08
C GLN A 83 -5.53 2.93 -27.47
N SER A 84 -5.11 1.94 -28.27
CA SER A 84 -4.92 0.55 -27.81
C SER A 84 -3.79 0.47 -26.78
N LEU A 85 -2.70 1.24 -26.97
CA LEU A 85 -1.61 1.31 -26.01
C LEU A 85 -2.06 1.91 -24.67
N LEU A 86 -2.72 3.08 -24.70
CA LEU A 86 -3.22 3.74 -23.50
C LEU A 86 -4.30 2.90 -22.80
N GLY A 87 -5.18 2.27 -23.57
CA GLY A 87 -6.19 1.35 -23.04
C GLY A 87 -5.56 0.14 -22.36
N GLY A 88 -4.59 -0.48 -23.01
CA GLY A 88 -3.85 -1.62 -22.48
C GLY A 88 -3.08 -1.26 -21.19
N LEU A 89 -2.40 -0.11 -21.18
CA LEU A 89 -1.71 0.39 -19.98
C LEU A 89 -2.71 0.67 -18.85
N GLY A 90 -3.86 1.30 -19.15
CA GLY A 90 -4.91 1.56 -18.17
C GLY A 90 -5.41 0.27 -17.51
N ILE A 91 -5.68 -0.76 -18.29
CA ILE A 91 -6.08 -2.08 -17.77
C ILE A 91 -4.96 -2.71 -16.93
N ALA A 92 -3.71 -2.67 -17.40
CA ALA A 92 -2.59 -3.27 -16.70
C ALA A 92 -2.34 -2.58 -15.34
N PHE A 93 -2.26 -1.24 -15.32
CA PHE A 93 -2.11 -0.48 -14.07
C PHE A 93 -3.32 -0.64 -13.16
N GLY A 94 -4.53 -0.63 -13.70
CA GLY A 94 -5.75 -0.86 -12.93
C GLY A 94 -5.76 -2.23 -12.26
N ALA A 95 -5.34 -3.29 -12.97
CA ALA A 95 -5.23 -4.64 -12.42
C ALA A 95 -4.20 -4.70 -11.27
N VAL A 96 -3.05 -4.04 -11.42
CA VAL A 96 -2.05 -3.94 -10.35
C VAL A 96 -2.62 -3.23 -9.12
N LEU A 97 -3.33 -2.10 -9.31
CA LEU A 97 -3.96 -1.40 -8.19
C LEU A 97 -5.03 -2.25 -7.48
N LEU A 98 -5.82 -3.02 -8.23
CA LEU A 98 -6.79 -3.95 -7.65
C LEU A 98 -6.09 -5.04 -6.83
N ALA A 99 -5.02 -5.62 -7.33
CA ALA A 99 -4.23 -6.59 -6.58
C ALA A 99 -3.67 -5.99 -5.28
N LEU A 100 -3.11 -4.78 -5.34
CA LEU A 100 -2.60 -4.06 -4.18
C LEU A 100 -3.72 -3.69 -3.18
N ALA A 101 -4.91 -3.35 -3.65
CA ALA A 101 -6.08 -3.12 -2.80
C ALA A 101 -6.43 -4.37 -1.99
N VAL A 102 -6.47 -5.54 -2.62
CA VAL A 102 -6.72 -6.82 -1.93
C VAL A 102 -5.64 -7.08 -0.89
N VAL A 103 -4.36 -6.91 -1.24
CA VAL A 103 -3.24 -7.06 -0.28
C VAL A 103 -3.39 -6.11 0.90
N SER A 104 -3.79 -4.85 0.68
CA SER A 104 -4.01 -3.87 1.75
C SER A 104 -5.09 -4.32 2.74
N PHE A 105 -6.19 -4.89 2.27
CA PHE A 105 -7.24 -5.44 3.14
C PHE A 105 -6.75 -6.65 3.95
N ILE A 106 -6.00 -7.56 3.32
CA ILE A 106 -5.44 -8.73 3.99
C ILE A 106 -4.46 -8.29 5.09
N VAL A 107 -3.59 -7.32 4.80
CA VAL A 107 -2.63 -6.76 5.76
C VAL A 107 -3.37 -6.06 6.91
N ALA A 108 -4.38 -5.23 6.63
CA ALA A 108 -5.19 -4.58 7.66
C ALA A 108 -5.86 -5.59 8.59
N TYR A 109 -6.43 -6.65 8.04
CA TYR A 109 -6.99 -7.75 8.83
C TYR A 109 -5.94 -8.45 9.70
N GLY A 110 -4.75 -8.71 9.15
CA GLY A 110 -3.63 -9.30 9.88
C GLY A 110 -3.14 -8.42 11.03
N LEU A 111 -3.06 -7.10 10.81
CA LEU A 111 -2.70 -6.10 11.83
C LEU A 111 -3.73 -6.10 12.97
N LEU A 112 -5.02 -6.08 12.66
CA LEU A 112 -6.10 -6.09 13.64
C LEU A 112 -6.11 -7.37 14.48
N LYS A 113 -5.69 -8.51 13.91
CA LYS A 113 -5.56 -9.80 14.63
C LYS A 113 -4.20 -9.99 15.31
N GLY A 114 -3.28 -9.02 15.24
CA GLY A 114 -1.96 -9.13 15.86
C GLY A 114 -1.09 -10.24 15.28
N ARG A 115 -1.29 -10.60 14.01
CA ARG A 115 -0.49 -11.63 13.36
C ARG A 115 0.93 -11.12 13.07
N GLY A 116 1.93 -11.88 13.51
CA GLY A 116 3.35 -11.51 13.35
C GLY A 116 3.79 -11.31 11.90
N TRP A 117 3.17 -12.02 10.92
CA TRP A 117 3.45 -11.82 9.50
C TRP A 117 2.98 -10.44 9.00
N ALA A 118 1.83 -9.94 9.50
CA ALA A 118 1.33 -8.64 9.09
C ALA A 118 2.27 -7.50 9.53
N TRP A 119 2.91 -7.61 10.69
CA TRP A 119 3.95 -6.70 11.14
C TRP A 119 5.12 -6.66 10.16
N THR A 120 5.63 -7.84 9.75
CA THR A 120 6.75 -7.96 8.81
C THR A 120 6.39 -7.40 7.44
N VAL A 121 5.22 -7.72 6.91
CA VAL A 121 4.74 -7.23 5.61
C VAL A 121 4.58 -5.70 5.63
N THR A 122 3.97 -5.14 6.68
CA THR A 122 3.81 -3.69 6.82
C THR A 122 5.16 -2.98 6.86
N LEU A 123 6.13 -3.55 7.59
CA LEU A 123 7.49 -3.00 7.67
C LEU A 123 8.15 -2.98 6.28
N ILE A 124 8.12 -4.11 5.57
CA ILE A 124 8.70 -4.23 4.22
C ILE A 124 8.05 -3.24 3.26
N LEU A 125 6.72 -3.19 3.23
CA LEU A 125 5.97 -2.26 2.37
C LEU A 125 6.29 -0.79 2.70
N SER A 126 6.45 -0.44 3.98
CA SER A 126 6.82 0.92 4.38
C SER A 126 8.24 1.29 3.92
N ILE A 127 9.20 0.37 3.98
CA ILE A 127 10.56 0.58 3.48
C ILE A 127 10.53 0.76 1.96
N ILE A 128 9.84 -0.12 1.23
CA ILE A 128 9.67 -0.01 -0.23
C ILE A 128 9.04 1.33 -0.59
N SER A 129 7.99 1.74 0.13
CA SER A 129 7.32 3.03 -0.08
C SER A 129 8.30 4.20 0.08
N ILE A 130 9.15 4.20 1.10
CA ILE A 130 10.16 5.25 1.30
C ILE A 130 11.12 5.31 0.13
N VAL A 131 11.65 4.17 -0.32
CA VAL A 131 12.60 4.10 -1.44
C VAL A 131 11.97 4.61 -2.73
N LEU A 132 10.76 4.16 -3.06
CA LEU A 132 10.05 4.58 -4.27
C LEU A 132 9.72 6.08 -4.23
N ASN A 133 9.24 6.58 -3.09
CA ASN A 133 8.95 8.02 -2.96
C ASN A 133 10.22 8.88 -2.99
N ALA A 134 11.34 8.40 -2.45
CA ALA A 134 12.63 9.10 -2.54
C ALA A 134 13.08 9.23 -4.01
N ILE A 135 12.97 8.16 -4.80
CA ILE A 135 13.27 8.18 -6.23
C ILE A 135 12.34 9.18 -6.95
N THR A 136 11.03 9.15 -6.66
CA THR A 136 10.05 10.02 -7.29
C THR A 136 10.30 11.51 -6.97
N ILE A 137 10.73 11.83 -5.75
CA ILE A 137 11.08 13.21 -5.37
C ILE A 137 12.31 13.70 -6.13
N LEU A 138 13.29 12.83 -6.34
CA LEU A 138 14.51 13.20 -7.10
C LEU A 138 14.24 13.43 -8.58
N THR A 139 13.24 12.75 -9.15
CA THR A 139 12.91 12.82 -10.57
C THR A 139 11.83 13.86 -10.91
N ALA A 140 10.89 14.08 -10.00
CA ALA A 140 9.73 14.93 -10.24
C ALA A 140 9.32 15.63 -8.94
N ALA A 141 9.90 16.76 -8.57
CA ALA A 141 9.63 17.57 -7.36
C ALA A 141 8.19 17.41 -6.79
N ASN A 142 7.86 16.24 -6.26
CA ASN A 142 6.51 15.86 -5.85
C ASN A 142 6.36 16.01 -4.34
N PHE A 143 5.63 17.03 -3.89
CA PHE A 143 5.33 17.27 -2.48
C PHE A 143 4.57 16.11 -1.82
N GLY A 144 3.74 15.38 -2.56
CA GLY A 144 3.04 14.19 -2.06
C GLY A 144 3.99 13.07 -1.61
N GLY A 145 5.13 12.93 -2.26
CA GLY A 145 6.18 11.99 -1.88
C GLY A 145 6.78 12.28 -0.51
N ILE A 146 6.96 13.56 -0.15
CA ILE A 146 7.48 13.97 1.16
C ILE A 146 6.52 13.55 2.27
N ILE A 147 5.23 13.82 2.10
CA ILE A 147 4.19 13.42 3.07
C ILE A 147 4.16 11.90 3.23
N SER A 148 4.26 11.16 2.13
CA SER A 148 4.29 9.69 2.14
C SER A 148 5.50 9.13 2.89
N ILE A 149 6.68 9.72 2.73
CA ILE A 149 7.89 9.34 3.49
C ILE A 149 7.70 9.59 4.98
N ILE A 150 7.17 10.76 5.36
CA ILE A 150 6.92 11.08 6.77
C ILE A 150 5.96 10.07 7.40
N ILE A 151 4.85 9.77 6.73
CA ILE A 151 3.87 8.78 7.21
C ILE A 151 4.53 7.40 7.36
N SER A 152 5.29 6.95 6.36
CA SER A 152 5.98 5.66 6.40
C SER A 152 7.02 5.60 7.53
N ALA A 153 7.77 6.67 7.75
CA ALA A 153 8.73 6.76 8.85
C ALA A 153 8.05 6.68 10.22
N VAL A 154 6.92 7.37 10.39
CA VAL A 154 6.10 7.31 11.61
C VAL A 154 5.56 5.89 11.85
N ILE A 155 5.09 5.23 10.80
CA ILE A 155 4.62 3.84 10.89
C ILE A 155 5.74 2.92 11.35
N ILE A 156 6.92 3.02 10.71
CA ILE A 156 8.10 2.22 11.09
C ILE A 156 8.48 2.49 12.55
N TYR A 157 8.63 3.75 12.93
CA TYR A 157 8.95 4.12 14.31
C TYR A 157 7.97 3.51 15.31
N TYR A 158 6.67 3.56 15.00
CA TYR A 158 5.63 3.02 15.88
C TYR A 158 5.68 1.49 15.95
N LEU A 159 5.93 0.80 14.84
CA LEU A 159 6.05 -0.65 14.80
C LEU A 159 7.24 -1.17 15.62
N TYR A 160 8.29 -0.37 15.79
CA TYR A 160 9.46 -0.75 16.59
C TYR A 160 9.27 -0.58 18.10
N ARG A 161 8.20 0.05 18.56
CA ARG A 161 7.92 0.20 20.00
C ARG A 161 7.76 -1.16 20.70
N PRO A 162 8.33 -1.34 21.93
CA PRO A 162 8.34 -2.64 22.62
C PRO A 162 6.94 -3.24 22.83
N HIS A 163 5.96 -2.41 23.20
CA HIS A 163 4.59 -2.86 23.42
C HIS A 163 3.90 -3.32 22.13
N VAL A 164 4.27 -2.73 20.97
CA VAL A 164 3.75 -3.13 19.66
C VAL A 164 4.38 -4.45 19.23
N LYS A 165 5.71 -4.59 19.39
CA LYS A 165 6.39 -5.87 19.15
C LYS A 165 5.82 -6.99 19.99
N ALA A 166 5.52 -6.73 21.26
CA ALA A 166 4.88 -7.71 22.16
C ALA A 166 3.49 -8.11 21.66
N TYR A 167 2.69 -7.17 21.15
CA TYR A 167 1.38 -7.46 20.56
C TYR A 167 1.46 -8.45 19.40
N PHE A 168 2.48 -8.32 18.54
CA PHE A 168 2.70 -9.23 17.39
C PHE A 168 3.51 -10.50 17.74
N GLY A 169 3.79 -10.75 19.04
CA GLY A 169 4.60 -11.90 19.47
C GLY A 169 6.07 -11.80 19.09
N LYS A 170 6.57 -10.60 18.78
CA LYS A 170 7.97 -10.29 18.44
C LYS A 170 8.74 -9.69 19.63
N GLY A 171 8.12 -9.61 20.82
CA GLY A 171 8.78 -9.16 22.04
C GLY A 171 9.73 -10.24 22.57
N VAL A 172 10.83 -9.82 23.21
CA VAL A 172 11.70 -10.71 23.97
C VAL A 172 10.86 -11.27 25.12
N SER A 173 10.66 -12.59 25.18
CA SER A 173 10.15 -13.22 26.40
C SER A 173 11.11 -12.86 27.54
N PRO A 174 10.63 -12.33 28.68
CA PRO A 174 11.49 -12.20 29.84
C PRO A 174 12.06 -13.61 30.12
N SER A 175 13.38 -13.74 30.02
CA SER A 175 14.06 -14.94 30.41
C SER A 175 13.66 -15.22 31.86
N SER A 176 12.99 -16.33 32.11
CA SER A 176 12.76 -16.82 33.46
C SER A 176 14.12 -16.86 34.17
N PRO A 177 14.26 -16.25 35.35
CA PRO A 177 15.51 -16.38 36.08
C PRO A 177 15.71 -17.89 36.36
N ALA A 178 16.83 -18.42 35.89
CA ALA A 178 17.26 -19.76 36.23
C ALA A 178 17.50 -19.78 37.75
N THR A 179 16.65 -20.49 38.46
CA THR A 179 16.86 -20.88 39.87
C THR A 179 17.74 -22.10 39.93
#